data_258705f1f91dfb5fd39a0f02d6a802cd
#
_entry.id   258705f1f91dfb5fd39a0f02d6a802cd
#
_cell.length_a   1.000
_cell.length_b   1.000
_cell.length_c   1.000
_cell.angle_alpha   90.00
_cell.angle_beta   90.00
_cell.angle_gamma   90.00
#
_symmetry.space_group_name_H-M   'P 1'
#
loop_
_entity.id
_entity.type
_entity.pdbx_description
1 polymer ?
#
loop_
_entity_poly.entity_id
_entity_poly.type
_entity_poly.pdbx_seq_one_letter_code
_entity_poly.pdbx_strand_id
1 'polypeptide(L)'
;KKALVECDGDMDKAVEWLREKGLAKAAKKAGRIAAEGMSYALTENGVGVVVEVNCETDFCAKSDLFVAFVKDIAKVIAEQNPADVDALMNCKYVGSELTVSETMPEKVMSIGENLQIRRFVRFAENTSVGYVHAGGKIGVLVNLAVEGGIDATEIGKNVAMQIAALNPRFWDKSQVTDEVLAEEKKIALALMDTDPKMASKPDAVKEKIVMGKMNKF
;
A
#
# COMPACT_ATOMS: atom_id res chain seq x y z
N LYS A 1 -13.54 32.26 -11.36
CA LYS A 1 -13.51 33.54 -12.12
C LYS A 1 -12.97 33.34 -13.54
N LYS A 2 -11.74 32.79 -13.74
CA LYS A 2 -11.15 32.62 -15.08
C LYS A 2 -12.03 31.79 -16.03
N ALA A 3 -12.51 30.63 -15.56
CA ALA A 3 -13.38 29.74 -16.34
C ALA A 3 -14.68 30.47 -16.81
N LEU A 4 -15.31 31.21 -15.92
CA LEU A 4 -16.51 31.99 -16.26
C LEU A 4 -16.24 33.09 -17.30
N VAL A 5 -15.06 33.71 -17.24
CA VAL A 5 -14.65 34.69 -18.24
C VAL A 5 -14.45 34.05 -19.62
N GLU A 6 -13.81 32.89 -19.66
CA GLU A 6 -13.54 32.12 -20.90
C GLU A 6 -14.82 31.50 -21.51
N CYS A 7 -15.89 31.40 -20.70
CA CYS A 7 -17.19 30.81 -21.11
C CYS A 7 -18.33 31.86 -21.07
N ASP A 8 -18.02 33.16 -21.18
CA ASP A 8 -18.99 34.26 -21.24
C ASP A 8 -20.06 34.22 -20.12
N GLY A 9 -19.68 33.77 -18.92
CA GLY A 9 -20.55 33.66 -17.76
C GLY A 9 -21.42 32.39 -17.69
N ASP A 10 -21.35 31.52 -18.69
CA ASP A 10 -22.08 30.25 -18.73
C ASP A 10 -21.47 29.26 -17.72
N MET A 11 -22.27 28.89 -16.71
CA MET A 11 -21.81 28.01 -15.60
C MET A 11 -21.51 26.59 -16.07
N ASP A 12 -22.35 26.02 -16.93
CA ASP A 12 -22.22 24.66 -17.38
C ASP A 12 -20.96 24.49 -18.25
N LYS A 13 -20.77 25.42 -19.20
CA LYS A 13 -19.55 25.48 -20.01
C LYS A 13 -18.30 25.75 -19.16
N ALA A 14 -18.42 26.58 -18.12
CA ALA A 14 -17.29 26.83 -17.22
C ALA A 14 -16.87 25.59 -16.41
N VAL A 15 -17.84 24.77 -16.00
CA VAL A 15 -17.57 23.47 -15.34
C VAL A 15 -16.87 22.51 -16.32
N GLU A 16 -17.39 22.39 -17.54
CA GLU A 16 -16.80 21.57 -18.60
C GLU A 16 -15.38 22.01 -18.94
N TRP A 17 -15.16 23.31 -19.11
CA TRP A 17 -13.84 23.89 -19.34
C TRP A 17 -12.85 23.61 -18.20
N LEU A 18 -13.29 23.69 -16.93
CA LEU A 18 -12.46 23.35 -15.77
C LEU A 18 -12.11 21.86 -15.76
N ARG A 19 -13.04 21.00 -16.14
CA ARG A 19 -12.84 19.56 -16.24
C ARG A 19 -11.80 19.21 -17.31
N GLU A 20 -11.91 19.78 -18.51
CA GLU A 20 -10.94 19.62 -19.61
C GLU A 20 -9.54 20.12 -19.21
N LYS A 21 -9.46 21.30 -18.59
CA LYS A 21 -8.18 21.85 -18.10
C LYS A 21 -7.57 21.02 -16.97
N GLY A 22 -8.42 20.45 -16.12
CA GLY A 22 -8.02 19.51 -15.06
C GLY A 22 -7.41 18.25 -15.64
N LEU A 23 -8.08 17.61 -16.61
CA LEU A 23 -7.58 16.44 -17.34
C LEU A 23 -6.22 16.71 -18.00
N ALA A 24 -6.09 17.83 -18.72
CA ALA A 24 -4.85 18.19 -19.39
C ALA A 24 -3.68 18.42 -18.41
N LYS A 25 -3.94 19.01 -17.24
CA LYS A 25 -2.92 19.21 -16.20
C LYS A 25 -2.57 17.91 -15.48
N ALA A 26 -3.56 17.07 -15.17
CA ALA A 26 -3.33 15.76 -14.59
C ALA A 26 -2.47 14.88 -15.52
N ALA A 27 -2.79 14.85 -16.81
CA ALA A 27 -2.01 14.15 -17.82
C ALA A 27 -0.54 14.61 -17.88
N LYS A 28 -0.28 15.93 -17.77
CA LYS A 28 1.09 16.46 -17.70
C LYS A 28 1.86 16.04 -16.46
N LYS A 29 1.16 15.73 -15.36
CA LYS A 29 1.77 15.26 -14.11
C LYS A 29 1.94 13.75 -14.05
N ALA A 30 1.17 12.99 -14.80
CA ALA A 30 1.15 11.53 -14.76
C ALA A 30 2.53 10.87 -14.99
N GLY A 31 3.43 11.53 -15.73
CA GLY A 31 4.80 11.07 -15.95
C GLY A 31 5.80 11.42 -14.83
N ARG A 32 5.39 12.14 -13.77
CA ARG A 32 6.28 12.48 -12.67
C ARG A 32 6.38 11.32 -11.69
N ILE A 33 7.57 11.16 -11.11
CA ILE A 33 7.82 10.09 -10.15
C ILE A 33 7.06 10.39 -8.85
N ALA A 34 6.17 9.49 -8.47
CA ALA A 34 5.44 9.48 -7.21
C ALA A 34 6.09 8.44 -6.27
N ALA A 35 7.22 8.81 -5.65
CA ALA A 35 8.01 7.91 -4.80
C ALA A 35 7.67 8.02 -3.30
N GLU A 36 7.03 9.11 -2.90
CA GLU A 36 6.53 9.33 -1.55
C GLU A 36 5.05 8.91 -1.45
N GLY A 37 4.43 9.08 -0.31
CA GLY A 37 3.02 8.74 -0.10
C GLY A 37 2.76 8.17 1.27
N MET A 38 1.63 7.46 1.40
CA MET A 38 1.30 6.76 2.64
C MET A 38 0.59 5.43 2.38
N SER A 39 0.80 4.52 3.34
CA SER A 39 -0.05 3.36 3.53
C SER A 39 -1.08 3.67 4.62
N TYR A 40 -2.33 3.30 4.39
CA TYR A 40 -3.42 3.48 5.35
C TYR A 40 -4.15 2.17 5.58
N ALA A 41 -4.47 1.87 6.83
CA ALA A 41 -5.26 0.71 7.21
C ALA A 41 -6.61 1.15 7.78
N LEU A 42 -7.68 0.58 7.27
CA LEU A 42 -9.06 0.77 7.73
C LEU A 42 -9.61 -0.57 8.19
N THR A 43 -10.26 -0.57 9.35
CA THR A 43 -11.05 -1.71 9.83
C THR A 43 -12.41 -1.20 10.24
N GLU A 44 -13.44 -1.57 9.49
CA GLU A 44 -14.80 -1.10 9.70
C GLU A 44 -15.82 -2.16 9.27
N ASN A 45 -16.87 -2.35 10.05
CA ASN A 45 -17.97 -3.28 9.75
C ASN A 45 -17.53 -4.72 9.40
N GLY A 46 -16.48 -5.23 10.06
CA GLY A 46 -15.94 -6.56 9.80
C GLY A 46 -15.05 -6.66 8.56
N VAL A 47 -14.81 -5.54 7.87
CA VAL A 47 -13.91 -5.46 6.72
C VAL A 47 -12.61 -4.79 7.10
N GLY A 48 -11.50 -5.40 6.72
CA GLY A 48 -10.16 -4.81 6.82
C GLY A 48 -9.61 -4.45 5.45
N VAL A 49 -9.02 -3.27 5.34
CA VAL A 49 -8.35 -2.77 4.13
C VAL A 49 -6.99 -2.21 4.51
N VAL A 50 -5.98 -2.48 3.71
CA VAL A 50 -4.75 -1.71 3.69
C VAL A 50 -4.50 -1.25 2.25
N VAL A 51 -4.21 0.04 2.07
CA VAL A 51 -3.99 0.65 0.76
C VAL A 51 -2.72 1.48 0.76
N GLU A 52 -1.98 1.46 -0.35
CA GLU A 52 -0.82 2.31 -0.60
C GLU A 52 -1.18 3.30 -1.71
N VAL A 53 -1.06 4.60 -1.38
CA VAL A 53 -1.23 5.71 -2.33
C VAL A 53 0.04 6.54 -2.34
N ASN A 54 0.56 6.82 -3.53
CA ASN A 54 1.79 7.56 -3.72
C ASN A 54 1.53 8.99 -4.21
N CYS A 55 2.45 9.89 -3.86
CA CYS A 55 2.55 11.28 -4.32
C CYS A 55 4.02 11.65 -4.54
N GLU A 56 4.31 12.88 -4.99
CA GLU A 56 5.67 13.28 -5.35
C GLU A 56 6.54 13.58 -4.11
N THR A 57 5.96 14.21 -3.05
CA THR A 57 6.72 14.70 -1.90
C THR A 57 6.16 14.20 -0.56
N ASP A 58 7.02 14.16 0.45
CA ASP A 58 6.62 13.82 1.83
C ASP A 58 5.77 14.92 2.49
N PHE A 59 5.85 16.16 2.03
CA PHE A 59 4.97 17.26 2.44
C PHE A 59 3.53 16.99 1.98
N CYS A 60 3.37 16.59 0.73
CA CYS A 60 2.07 16.18 0.18
C CYS A 60 1.49 15.00 0.98
N ALA A 61 2.29 13.97 1.24
CA ALA A 61 1.89 12.78 1.98
C ALA A 61 1.32 13.08 3.37
N LYS A 62 1.70 14.20 3.97
CA LYS A 62 1.23 14.66 5.29
C LYS A 62 0.09 15.69 5.23
N SER A 63 -0.26 16.17 4.03
CA SER A 63 -1.31 17.17 3.87
C SER A 63 -2.69 16.60 4.14
N ASP A 64 -3.58 17.40 4.74
CA ASP A 64 -4.95 16.99 5.05
C ASP A 64 -5.73 16.54 3.81
N LEU A 65 -5.50 17.20 2.67
CA LEU A 65 -6.17 16.87 1.40
C LEU A 65 -5.75 15.48 0.91
N PHE A 66 -4.47 15.17 0.97
CA PHE A 66 -3.96 13.85 0.56
C PHE A 66 -4.42 12.76 1.52
N VAL A 67 -4.32 13.00 2.84
CA VAL A 67 -4.76 12.03 3.85
C VAL A 67 -6.27 11.76 3.73
N ALA A 68 -7.10 12.79 3.50
CA ALA A 68 -8.52 12.62 3.26
C ALA A 68 -8.79 11.78 2.01
N PHE A 69 -8.09 12.05 0.91
CA PHE A 69 -8.19 11.27 -0.32
C PHE A 69 -7.85 9.79 -0.09
N VAL A 70 -6.75 9.49 0.62
CA VAL A 70 -6.35 8.09 0.93
C VAL A 70 -7.41 7.37 1.76
N LYS A 71 -8.00 8.06 2.74
CA LYS A 71 -9.10 7.52 3.55
C LYS A 71 -10.36 7.24 2.73
N ASP A 72 -10.69 8.13 1.81
CA ASP A 72 -11.82 7.93 0.90
C ASP A 72 -11.60 6.72 -0.01
N ILE A 73 -10.40 6.54 -0.57
CA ILE A 73 -10.04 5.36 -1.35
C ILE A 73 -10.16 4.08 -0.51
N ALA A 74 -9.69 4.08 0.74
CA ALA A 74 -9.84 2.94 1.63
C ALA A 74 -11.32 2.57 1.88
N LYS A 75 -12.20 3.56 2.01
CA LYS A 75 -13.66 3.35 2.14
C LYS A 75 -14.26 2.78 0.88
N VAL A 76 -13.91 3.30 -0.30
CA VAL A 76 -14.36 2.76 -1.60
C VAL A 76 -14.00 1.27 -1.69
N ILE A 77 -12.77 0.90 -1.33
CA ILE A 77 -12.32 -0.50 -1.34
C ILE A 77 -13.13 -1.34 -0.35
N ALA A 78 -13.35 -0.84 0.86
CA ALA A 78 -14.10 -1.55 1.89
C ALA A 78 -15.54 -1.84 1.46
N GLU A 79 -16.22 -0.84 0.88
CA GLU A 79 -17.64 -0.89 0.56
C GLU A 79 -17.93 -1.62 -0.76
N GLN A 80 -17.11 -1.42 -1.81
CA GLN A 80 -17.42 -1.88 -3.17
C GLN A 80 -16.62 -3.11 -3.61
N ASN A 81 -15.65 -3.59 -2.79
CA ASN A 81 -14.93 -4.84 -3.01
C ASN A 81 -14.32 -4.99 -4.43
N PRO A 82 -13.55 -4.02 -4.93
CA PRO A 82 -12.89 -4.17 -6.22
C PRO A 82 -11.87 -5.30 -6.20
N ALA A 83 -11.72 -6.02 -7.32
CA ALA A 83 -10.79 -7.13 -7.44
C ALA A 83 -9.32 -6.67 -7.47
N ASP A 84 -9.07 -5.51 -8.06
CA ASP A 84 -7.74 -4.91 -8.27
C ASP A 84 -7.84 -3.39 -8.42
N VAL A 85 -6.72 -2.74 -8.70
CA VAL A 85 -6.67 -1.28 -8.88
C VAL A 85 -7.45 -0.83 -10.11
N ASP A 86 -7.46 -1.61 -11.19
CA ASP A 86 -8.19 -1.26 -12.41
C ASP A 86 -9.71 -1.31 -12.17
N ALA A 87 -10.19 -2.30 -11.43
CA ALA A 87 -11.57 -2.39 -10.99
C ALA A 87 -11.93 -1.24 -10.02
N LEU A 88 -11.02 -0.89 -9.10
CA LEU A 88 -11.18 0.23 -8.18
C LEU A 88 -11.38 1.56 -8.91
N MET A 89 -10.66 1.78 -10.01
CA MET A 89 -10.81 3.00 -10.81
C MET A 89 -12.20 3.19 -11.38
N ASN A 90 -12.97 2.11 -11.55
CA ASN A 90 -14.35 2.12 -12.03
C ASN A 90 -15.40 2.17 -10.90
N CYS A 91 -14.99 2.05 -9.65
CA CYS A 91 -15.87 2.19 -8.49
C CYS A 91 -16.32 3.65 -8.31
N LYS A 92 -17.52 3.86 -7.75
CA LYS A 92 -18.00 5.20 -7.38
C LYS A 92 -17.16 5.77 -6.24
N TYR A 93 -16.75 7.02 -6.38
CA TYR A 93 -16.06 7.74 -5.32
C TYR A 93 -17.00 8.08 -4.17
N VAL A 94 -16.51 8.09 -2.94
CA VAL A 94 -17.30 8.38 -1.74
C VAL A 94 -18.05 9.71 -1.87
N GLY A 95 -19.36 9.67 -1.70
CA GLY A 95 -20.22 10.86 -1.77
C GLY A 95 -20.34 11.51 -3.14
N SER A 96 -20.01 10.80 -4.21
CA SER A 96 -20.05 11.30 -5.59
C SER A 96 -20.74 10.29 -6.52
N GLU A 97 -21.35 10.81 -7.61
CA GLU A 97 -21.81 9.97 -8.72
C GLU A 97 -20.66 9.61 -9.69
N LEU A 98 -19.52 10.30 -9.58
CA LEU A 98 -18.34 10.05 -10.41
C LEU A 98 -17.57 8.83 -9.91
N THR A 99 -16.89 8.17 -10.83
CA THR A 99 -15.96 7.09 -10.50
C THR A 99 -14.65 7.63 -9.89
N VAL A 100 -13.85 6.74 -9.31
CA VAL A 100 -12.50 7.08 -8.82
C VAL A 100 -11.67 7.67 -9.97
N SER A 101 -11.68 7.06 -11.16
CA SER A 101 -10.94 7.56 -12.33
C SER A 101 -11.38 8.94 -12.78
N GLU A 102 -12.68 9.23 -12.74
CA GLU A 102 -13.22 10.56 -13.10
C GLU A 102 -12.89 11.62 -12.04
N THR A 103 -12.72 11.24 -10.79
CA THR A 103 -12.38 12.14 -9.67
C THR A 103 -10.87 12.40 -9.58
N MET A 104 -10.02 11.49 -10.03
CA MET A 104 -8.54 11.62 -9.96
C MET A 104 -8.01 12.95 -10.52
N PRO A 105 -8.43 13.46 -11.70
CA PRO A 105 -7.92 14.72 -12.23
C PRO A 105 -8.19 15.92 -11.32
N GLU A 106 -9.35 15.95 -10.66
CA GLU A 106 -9.69 16.98 -9.69
C GLU A 106 -8.79 16.91 -8.45
N LYS A 107 -8.56 15.67 -7.92
CA LYS A 107 -7.66 15.46 -6.78
C LYS A 107 -6.22 15.84 -7.11
N VAL A 108 -5.71 15.45 -8.28
CA VAL A 108 -4.38 15.86 -8.77
C VAL A 108 -4.26 17.39 -8.89
N MET A 109 -5.35 18.07 -9.26
CA MET A 109 -5.37 19.53 -9.37
C MET A 109 -5.41 20.22 -8.01
N SER A 110 -6.22 19.72 -7.08
CA SER A 110 -6.41 20.33 -5.75
C SER A 110 -5.21 20.08 -4.84
N ILE A 111 -4.66 18.88 -4.87
CA ILE A 111 -3.46 18.48 -4.10
C ILE A 111 -2.20 19.07 -4.75
N GLY A 112 -2.18 19.19 -6.09
CA GLY A 112 -1.08 19.85 -6.80
C GLY A 112 0.03 18.92 -7.27
N GLU A 113 -0.03 17.61 -7.00
CA GLU A 113 0.98 16.61 -7.33
C GLU A 113 0.41 15.45 -8.15
N ASN A 114 1.29 14.64 -8.75
CA ASN A 114 0.92 13.34 -9.30
C ASN A 114 0.49 12.40 -8.18
N LEU A 115 -0.63 11.72 -8.37
CA LEU A 115 -1.18 10.76 -7.41
C LEU A 115 -1.31 9.39 -8.06
N GLN A 116 -0.94 8.35 -7.34
CA GLN A 116 -1.03 6.98 -7.82
C GLN A 116 -1.57 6.06 -6.72
N ILE A 117 -2.70 5.42 -6.96
CA ILE A 117 -3.15 4.29 -6.13
C ILE A 117 -2.35 3.08 -6.59
N ARG A 118 -1.46 2.58 -5.74
CA ARG A 118 -0.48 1.56 -6.15
C ARG A 118 -0.99 0.15 -5.96
N ARG A 119 -1.53 -0.13 -4.81
CA ARG A 119 -2.02 -1.46 -4.42
C ARG A 119 -2.87 -1.40 -3.17
N PHE A 120 -3.65 -2.44 -2.96
CA PHE A 120 -4.40 -2.64 -1.73
C PHE A 120 -4.60 -4.14 -1.46
N VAL A 121 -4.99 -4.44 -0.21
CA VAL A 121 -5.50 -5.75 0.20
C VAL A 121 -6.77 -5.52 1.00
N ARG A 122 -7.76 -6.39 0.83
CA ARG A 122 -9.05 -6.37 1.53
C ARG A 122 -9.36 -7.75 2.08
N PHE A 123 -9.77 -7.80 3.34
CA PHE A 123 -10.32 -8.99 3.98
C PHE A 123 -11.74 -8.67 4.48
N ALA A 124 -12.69 -9.55 4.18
CA ALA A 124 -14.09 -9.46 4.61
C ALA A 124 -14.52 -10.60 5.54
N GLU A 125 -13.63 -11.54 5.78
CA GLU A 125 -13.83 -12.67 6.67
C GLU A 125 -12.90 -12.58 7.85
N ASN A 126 -13.21 -13.27 8.94
CA ASN A 126 -12.44 -13.30 10.17
C ASN A 126 -12.32 -11.90 10.86
N THR A 127 -11.33 -11.75 11.73
CA THR A 127 -11.08 -10.49 12.45
C THR A 127 -9.86 -9.80 11.86
N SER A 128 -10.09 -8.66 11.23
CA SER A 128 -9.00 -7.83 10.69
C SER A 128 -8.57 -6.78 11.71
N VAL A 129 -7.25 -6.61 11.88
CA VAL A 129 -6.65 -5.56 12.71
C VAL A 129 -5.63 -4.78 11.89
N GLY A 130 -5.86 -3.49 11.73
CA GLY A 130 -4.98 -2.58 11.00
C GLY A 130 -3.99 -1.88 11.93
N TYR A 131 -2.78 -1.66 11.42
CA TYR A 131 -1.75 -0.86 12.08
C TYR A 131 -1.02 0.03 11.06
N VAL A 132 -0.86 1.29 11.42
CA VAL A 132 -0.12 2.28 10.61
C VAL A 132 1.03 2.81 11.45
N HIS A 133 2.26 2.68 10.92
CA HIS A 133 3.48 3.12 11.58
C HIS A 133 4.08 4.35 10.90
N ALA A 134 4.77 5.19 11.71
CA ALA A 134 5.52 6.37 11.25
C ALA A 134 4.72 7.28 10.30
N GLY A 135 3.45 7.57 10.66
CA GLY A 135 2.61 8.50 9.89
C GLY A 135 2.26 8.01 8.47
N GLY A 136 2.15 6.70 8.29
CA GLY A 136 1.78 6.10 6.99
C GLY A 136 2.96 5.53 6.20
N LYS A 137 4.17 5.53 6.74
CA LYS A 137 5.33 4.92 6.05
C LYS A 137 5.23 3.39 5.95
N ILE A 138 4.57 2.76 6.94
CA ILE A 138 4.31 1.32 6.94
C ILE A 138 2.85 1.12 7.33
N GLY A 139 2.11 0.37 6.51
CA GLY A 139 0.76 -0.10 6.80
C GLY A 139 0.75 -1.62 6.89
N VAL A 140 0.13 -2.16 7.92
CA VAL A 140 -0.03 -3.60 8.13
C VAL A 140 -1.49 -3.92 8.37
N LEU A 141 -1.97 -4.97 7.75
CA LEU A 141 -3.29 -5.56 8.00
C LEU A 141 -3.11 -7.02 8.39
N VAL A 142 -3.53 -7.38 9.60
CA VAL A 142 -3.55 -8.75 10.10
C VAL A 142 -4.97 -9.27 10.05
N ASN A 143 -5.15 -10.49 9.57
CA ASN A 143 -6.44 -11.18 9.55
C ASN A 143 -6.35 -12.45 10.40
N LEU A 144 -7.14 -12.52 11.46
CA LEU A 144 -7.08 -13.55 12.49
C LEU A 144 -8.34 -14.41 12.47
N ALA A 145 -8.17 -15.72 12.34
CA ALA A 145 -9.22 -16.68 12.69
C ALA A 145 -9.33 -16.74 14.22
N VAL A 146 -10.44 -16.24 14.75
CA VAL A 146 -10.67 -16.16 16.20
C VAL A 146 -11.77 -17.11 16.59
N GLU A 147 -11.49 -18.01 17.53
CA GLU A 147 -12.47 -18.94 18.11
C GLU A 147 -12.93 -18.45 19.49
N GLY A 148 -14.15 -18.86 19.88
CA GLY A 148 -14.66 -18.62 21.23
C GLY A 148 -15.12 -17.16 21.50
N GLY A 149 -15.24 -16.31 20.47
CA GLY A 149 -15.78 -14.95 20.62
C GLY A 149 -14.92 -13.99 21.43
N ILE A 150 -13.61 -14.26 21.54
CA ILE A 150 -12.65 -13.39 22.25
C ILE A 150 -12.36 -12.13 21.42
N ASP A 151 -12.14 -11.00 22.08
CA ASP A 151 -11.60 -9.81 21.43
C ASP A 151 -10.09 -9.99 21.17
N ALA A 152 -9.72 -10.16 19.90
CA ALA A 152 -8.35 -10.34 19.47
C ALA A 152 -7.67 -9.04 19.02
N THR A 153 -8.27 -7.87 19.24
CA THR A 153 -7.78 -6.57 18.75
C THR A 153 -6.38 -6.25 19.27
N GLU A 154 -6.13 -6.45 20.56
CA GLU A 154 -4.82 -6.17 21.16
C GLU A 154 -3.74 -7.13 20.64
N ILE A 155 -4.05 -8.42 20.55
CA ILE A 155 -3.15 -9.44 20.01
C ILE A 155 -2.83 -9.12 18.55
N GLY A 156 -3.85 -8.82 17.73
CA GLY A 156 -3.69 -8.45 16.33
C GLY A 156 -2.83 -7.20 16.16
N LYS A 157 -2.98 -6.20 17.02
CA LYS A 157 -2.15 -4.99 17.00
C LYS A 157 -0.69 -5.29 17.35
N ASN A 158 -0.44 -6.14 18.35
CA ASN A 158 0.91 -6.55 18.73
C ASN A 158 1.59 -7.33 17.60
N VAL A 159 0.88 -8.24 16.93
CA VAL A 159 1.37 -8.96 15.76
C VAL A 159 1.66 -7.98 14.62
N ALA A 160 0.76 -7.05 14.33
CA ALA A 160 0.96 -6.04 13.28
C ALA A 160 2.16 -5.12 13.55
N MET A 161 2.40 -4.73 14.80
CA MET A 161 3.60 -3.97 15.20
C MET A 161 4.87 -4.79 14.98
N GLN A 162 4.84 -6.08 15.32
CA GLN A 162 5.98 -6.98 15.12
C GLN A 162 6.28 -7.17 13.62
N ILE A 163 5.25 -7.33 12.79
CA ILE A 163 5.39 -7.39 11.32
C ILE A 163 6.01 -6.09 10.79
N ALA A 164 5.54 -4.92 11.26
CA ALA A 164 6.10 -3.63 10.86
C ALA A 164 7.59 -3.50 11.24
N ALA A 165 8.00 -4.02 12.40
CA ALA A 165 9.37 -3.95 12.89
C ALA A 165 10.32 -4.92 12.18
N LEU A 166 9.89 -6.14 11.91
CA LEU A 166 10.71 -7.20 11.33
C LEU A 166 10.68 -7.24 9.81
N ASN A 167 9.64 -6.66 9.19
CA ASN A 167 9.41 -6.72 7.74
C ASN A 167 9.59 -8.14 7.17
N PRO A 168 8.86 -9.17 7.65
CA PRO A 168 9.05 -10.53 7.23
C PRO A 168 8.72 -10.72 5.75
N ARG A 169 9.51 -11.51 5.04
CA ARG A 169 9.27 -11.84 3.63
C ARG A 169 8.10 -12.80 3.45
N PHE A 170 7.89 -13.66 4.45
CA PHE A 170 6.89 -14.71 4.45
C PHE A 170 6.11 -14.68 5.76
N TRP A 171 4.86 -15.02 5.72
CA TRP A 171 4.03 -15.09 6.92
C TRP A 171 4.12 -16.49 7.58
N ASP A 172 4.49 -17.53 6.81
CA ASP A 172 4.73 -18.86 7.33
C ASP A 172 5.65 -19.69 6.40
N LYS A 173 6.10 -20.84 6.88
CA LYS A 173 7.02 -21.73 6.17
C LYS A 173 6.46 -22.29 4.86
N SER A 174 5.13 -22.40 4.70
CA SER A 174 4.50 -22.90 3.47
C SER A 174 4.76 -22.02 2.25
N GLN A 175 5.09 -20.76 2.47
CA GLN A 175 5.42 -19.81 1.39
C GLN A 175 6.89 -19.85 0.97
N VAL A 176 7.73 -20.58 1.71
CA VAL A 176 9.17 -20.71 1.41
C VAL A 176 9.35 -21.86 0.43
N THR A 177 9.54 -21.52 -0.86
CA THR A 177 9.76 -22.53 -1.90
C THR A 177 11.18 -23.07 -1.89
N ASP A 178 11.39 -24.22 -2.55
CA ASP A 178 12.72 -24.83 -2.69
C ASP A 178 13.70 -23.91 -3.42
N GLU A 179 13.21 -23.09 -4.37
CA GLU A 179 14.03 -22.09 -5.08
C GLU A 179 14.51 -20.99 -4.13
N VAL A 180 13.65 -20.52 -3.23
CA VAL A 180 14.01 -19.53 -2.20
C VAL A 180 15.07 -20.10 -1.27
N LEU A 181 14.88 -21.33 -0.79
CA LEU A 181 15.87 -22.01 0.07
C LEU A 181 17.22 -22.21 -0.65
N ALA A 182 17.20 -22.57 -1.94
CA ALA A 182 18.40 -22.73 -2.75
C ALA A 182 19.16 -21.40 -2.92
N GLU A 183 18.46 -20.30 -3.17
CA GLU A 183 19.08 -18.99 -3.31
C GLU A 183 19.65 -18.48 -1.97
N GLU A 184 18.92 -18.64 -0.86
CA GLU A 184 19.42 -18.27 0.48
C GLU A 184 20.64 -19.13 0.88
N LYS A 185 20.64 -20.42 0.54
CA LYS A 185 21.80 -21.31 0.73
C LYS A 185 23.01 -20.80 -0.06
N LYS A 186 22.83 -20.42 -1.31
CA LYS A 186 23.88 -19.85 -2.16
C LYS A 186 24.45 -18.55 -1.59
N ILE A 187 23.58 -17.64 -1.14
CA ILE A 187 23.97 -16.39 -0.49
C ILE A 187 24.76 -16.68 0.79
N ALA A 188 24.28 -17.60 1.62
CA ALA A 188 24.94 -17.97 2.86
C ALA A 188 26.34 -18.55 2.64
N LEU A 189 26.53 -19.37 1.59
CA LEU A 189 27.85 -19.91 1.19
C LEU A 189 28.76 -18.78 0.70
N ALA A 190 28.29 -17.92 -0.19
CA ALA A 190 29.07 -16.79 -0.71
C ALA A 190 29.55 -15.85 0.42
N LEU A 191 28.69 -15.55 1.39
CA LEU A 191 29.06 -14.75 2.56
C LEU A 191 30.12 -15.44 3.43
N MET A 192 30.13 -16.77 3.52
CA MET A 192 31.16 -17.51 4.25
C MET A 192 32.53 -17.41 3.56
N ASP A 193 32.54 -17.39 2.23
CA ASP A 193 33.80 -17.28 1.48
C ASP A 193 34.43 -15.88 1.57
N THR A 194 33.65 -14.86 1.91
CA THR A 194 34.15 -13.48 2.17
C THR A 194 34.72 -13.29 3.58
N ASP A 195 34.39 -14.18 4.54
CA ASP A 195 34.95 -14.14 5.91
C ASP A 195 36.22 -15.01 6.01
N PRO A 196 37.41 -14.43 6.24
CA PRO A 196 38.66 -15.20 6.30
C PRO A 196 38.65 -16.36 7.31
N LYS A 197 37.88 -16.24 8.41
CA LYS A 197 37.77 -17.30 9.43
C LYS A 197 36.85 -18.44 8.98
N MET A 198 35.93 -18.16 8.08
CA MET A 198 34.99 -19.13 7.55
C MET A 198 35.48 -19.73 6.24
N ALA A 199 36.14 -18.92 5.39
CA ALA A 199 36.68 -19.35 4.10
C ALA A 199 37.67 -20.52 4.24
N SER A 200 38.47 -20.55 5.30
CA SER A 200 39.45 -21.58 5.58
C SER A 200 38.88 -22.92 6.15
N LYS A 201 37.56 -22.97 6.42
CA LYS A 201 36.93 -24.19 6.96
C LYS A 201 36.68 -25.21 5.86
N PRO A 202 36.76 -26.52 6.19
CA PRO A 202 36.38 -27.60 5.25
C PRO A 202 34.94 -27.45 4.78
N ASP A 203 34.65 -27.84 3.54
CA ASP A 203 33.33 -27.70 2.92
C ASP A 203 32.21 -28.38 3.73
N ALA A 204 32.49 -29.56 4.29
CA ALA A 204 31.55 -30.29 5.16
C ALA A 204 31.15 -29.48 6.43
N VAL A 205 32.05 -28.62 6.93
CA VAL A 205 31.77 -27.73 8.07
C VAL A 205 30.96 -26.53 7.62
N LYS A 206 31.30 -25.97 6.47
CA LYS A 206 30.53 -24.89 5.86
C LYS A 206 29.09 -25.31 5.61
N GLU A 207 28.86 -26.47 5.01
CA GLU A 207 27.53 -27.04 4.77
C GLU A 207 26.71 -27.21 6.04
N LYS A 208 27.30 -27.72 7.13
CA LYS A 208 26.59 -27.84 8.41
C LYS A 208 26.18 -26.48 8.99
N ILE A 209 27.03 -25.46 8.87
CA ILE A 209 26.73 -24.11 9.34
C ILE A 209 25.58 -23.51 8.50
N VAL A 210 25.64 -23.68 7.16
CA VAL A 210 24.59 -23.21 6.26
C VAL A 210 23.26 -23.90 6.54
N MET A 211 23.28 -25.23 6.75
CA MET A 211 22.08 -25.97 7.15
C MET A 211 21.47 -25.43 8.45
N GLY A 212 22.32 -25.13 9.45
CA GLY A 212 21.88 -24.48 10.68
C GLY A 212 21.27 -23.10 10.49
N LYS A 213 21.76 -22.32 9.49
CA LYS A 213 21.16 -21.02 9.11
C LYS A 213 19.81 -21.23 8.40
N MET A 214 19.71 -22.18 7.48
CA MET A 214 18.45 -22.48 6.76
C MET A 214 17.35 -22.95 7.70
N ASN A 215 17.68 -23.68 8.76
CA ASN A 215 16.71 -24.10 9.79
C ASN A 215 16.17 -22.93 10.63
N LYS A 216 16.86 -21.77 10.62
CA LYS A 216 16.44 -20.54 11.32
C LYS A 216 15.79 -19.52 10.38
N PHE A 217 15.94 -19.74 9.08
CA PHE A 217 15.30 -18.92 8.04
C PHE A 217 13.82 -19.23 7.94
#